data_eab181d61bb639653680934fe5ee8e8b
#
_entry.id   eab181d61bb639653680934fe5ee8e8b
#
_cell.length_a   1.000
_cell.length_b   1.000
_cell.length_c   1.000
_cell.angle_alpha   90.00
_cell.angle_beta   90.00
_cell.angle_gamma   90.00
#
_symmetry.space_group_name_H-M   'P 1'
#
loop_
_entity.id
_entity.type
_entity.pdbx_description
1 polymer ?
#
loop_
_entity_poly.entity_id
_entity_poly.type
_entity_poly.pdbx_seq_one_letter_code
_entity_poly.pdbx_strand_id
1 'polypeptide(L)'
;MNKLLSYCFFKPLILPQNRTWDKDWDKHDRYYYNIPAVLLTNRILYPDYKTLIFVTPNIYENPLSRIFKIFENESLELAEIDFKYSVTEPMVLRMVPLWEPTDIFHTRDLDSVPTETEYRYLRCFEQSSCTIGTIRTHQNHYGRGCRMLGGLSSFKPREIPASIKGPSFIEYFKKGHYQYGCDQDLLISNFTNTPEYTKDFFYD
;
A
#
# COMPACT_ATOMS: atom_id res chain seq x y z
N MET A 1 -12.12 -5.30 -16.12
CA MET A 1 -11.85 -5.45 -14.67
C MET A 1 -10.80 -4.41 -14.30
N ASN A 2 -11.09 -3.55 -13.33
CA ASN A 2 -10.16 -2.51 -12.86
C ASN A 2 -9.29 -3.10 -11.75
N LYS A 3 -8.03 -3.45 -12.09
CA LYS A 3 -7.07 -4.06 -11.17
C LYS A 3 -5.91 -3.11 -10.90
N LEU A 4 -5.56 -2.92 -9.63
CA LEU A 4 -4.53 -1.98 -9.20
C LEU A 4 -3.46 -2.63 -8.32
N LEU A 5 -2.21 -2.25 -8.56
CA LEU A 5 -1.13 -2.35 -7.57
C LEU A 5 -0.97 -0.97 -6.94
N SER A 6 -1.28 -0.84 -5.67
CA SER A 6 -1.38 0.44 -4.97
C SER A 6 -0.20 0.67 -4.02
N TYR A 7 0.48 1.78 -4.22
CA TYR A 7 1.66 2.22 -3.49
C TYR A 7 1.45 3.61 -2.90
N CYS A 8 2.27 3.97 -1.93
CA CYS A 8 2.45 5.36 -1.52
C CYS A 8 3.93 5.71 -1.53
N PHE A 9 4.24 6.96 -1.88
CA PHE A 9 5.59 7.49 -1.85
C PHE A 9 5.58 8.93 -1.37
N PHE A 10 6.27 9.21 -0.29
CA PHE A 10 6.25 10.52 0.36
C PHE A 10 7.56 10.77 1.11
N LYS A 11 7.86 12.04 1.34
CA LYS A 11 8.96 12.45 2.20
C LYS A 11 8.37 12.93 3.54
N PRO A 12 8.69 12.32 4.67
CA PRO A 12 8.21 12.79 5.97
C PRO A 12 8.59 14.24 6.22
N LEU A 13 7.66 15.05 6.74
CA LEU A 13 7.90 16.46 7.07
C LEU A 13 8.54 16.62 8.45
N ILE A 14 8.20 15.75 9.39
CA ILE A 14 8.72 15.74 10.74
C ILE A 14 9.21 14.34 11.05
N LEU A 15 10.47 14.23 11.43
CA LEU A 15 11.05 12.96 11.88
C LEU A 15 10.76 12.77 13.37
N PRO A 16 10.26 11.61 13.81
CA PRO A 16 10.05 11.30 15.22
C PRO A 16 11.39 11.33 15.97
N GLN A 17 11.51 12.14 17.01
CA GLN A 17 12.76 12.41 17.69
C GLN A 17 13.43 11.22 18.40
N ASN A 18 12.76 10.08 18.54
CA ASN A 18 13.17 8.98 19.43
C ASN A 18 13.37 7.61 18.76
N ARG A 19 13.55 7.53 17.44
CA ARG A 19 13.71 6.25 16.76
C ARG A 19 15.07 6.13 16.10
N THR A 20 15.84 5.11 16.47
CA THR A 20 17.21 4.86 15.96
C THR A 20 17.29 4.61 14.47
N TRP A 21 16.18 4.15 13.84
CA TRP A 21 16.09 3.95 12.42
C TRP A 21 15.78 5.25 11.63
N ASP A 22 15.44 6.34 12.33
CA ASP A 22 15.15 7.64 11.70
C ASP A 22 16.41 8.30 11.13
N LYS A 23 17.60 7.90 11.61
CA LYS A 23 18.87 8.37 11.04
C LYS A 23 19.06 7.95 9.57
N ASP A 24 18.31 6.95 9.12
CA ASP A 24 18.34 6.47 7.73
C ASP A 24 17.30 7.14 6.81
N TRP A 25 16.40 7.99 7.37
CA TRP A 25 15.47 8.76 6.53
C TRP A 25 16.17 9.81 5.67
N ASP A 26 17.34 10.29 6.09
CA ASP A 26 18.21 11.11 5.23
C ASP A 26 18.69 10.35 3.98
N LYS A 27 18.58 9.02 4.00
CA LYS A 27 18.85 8.13 2.86
C LYS A 27 17.57 7.78 2.08
N HIS A 28 16.63 8.71 2.01
CA HIS A 28 15.38 8.56 1.24
C HIS A 28 15.63 8.16 -0.21
N ASP A 29 16.80 8.46 -0.72
CA ASP A 29 17.26 8.08 -2.06
C ASP A 29 17.20 6.58 -2.32
N ARG A 30 17.32 5.73 -1.31
CA ARG A 30 17.21 4.27 -1.46
C ARG A 30 15.87 3.83 -2.08
N TYR A 31 14.79 4.55 -1.79
CA TYR A 31 13.48 4.25 -2.37
C TYR A 31 13.46 4.55 -3.87
N TYR A 32 14.08 5.66 -4.28
CA TYR A 32 14.17 6.02 -5.70
C TYR A 32 14.95 4.97 -6.51
N TYR A 33 15.98 4.36 -5.93
CA TYR A 33 16.78 3.33 -6.62
C TYR A 33 16.00 2.05 -6.87
N ASN A 34 15.01 1.72 -6.04
CA ASN A 34 14.19 0.52 -6.21
C ASN A 34 13.02 0.72 -7.18
N ILE A 35 12.58 1.95 -7.41
CA ILE A 35 11.44 2.26 -8.28
C ILE A 35 11.55 1.60 -9.67
N PRO A 36 12.68 1.69 -10.41
CA PRO A 36 12.79 1.04 -11.72
C PRO A 36 12.56 -0.46 -11.66
N ALA A 37 13.17 -1.13 -10.67
CA ALA A 37 13.03 -2.57 -10.51
C ALA A 37 11.59 -2.96 -10.19
N VAL A 38 10.93 -2.23 -9.28
CA VAL A 38 9.51 -2.44 -8.95
C VAL A 38 8.62 -2.25 -10.17
N LEU A 39 8.76 -1.14 -10.90
CA LEU A 39 7.89 -0.83 -12.03
C LEU A 39 8.10 -1.79 -13.21
N LEU A 40 9.35 -2.18 -13.50
CA LEU A 40 9.64 -3.17 -14.53
C LEU A 40 9.08 -4.54 -14.16
N THR A 41 9.24 -4.95 -12.90
CA THR A 41 8.71 -6.23 -12.42
C THR A 41 7.18 -6.24 -12.45
N ASN A 42 6.52 -5.13 -12.07
CA ASN A 42 5.08 -5.00 -12.18
C ASN A 42 4.60 -5.21 -13.63
N ARG A 43 5.28 -4.60 -14.61
CA ARG A 43 4.91 -4.76 -16.02
C ARG A 43 5.06 -6.19 -16.53
N ILE A 44 6.04 -6.92 -16.00
CA ILE A 44 6.31 -8.32 -16.40
C ILE A 44 5.34 -9.28 -15.73
N LEU A 45 5.18 -9.18 -14.41
CA LEU A 45 4.38 -10.13 -13.64
C LEU A 45 2.88 -9.81 -13.67
N TYR A 46 2.52 -8.53 -13.77
CA TYR A 46 1.13 -8.05 -13.65
C TYR A 46 0.73 -7.16 -14.83
N PRO A 47 0.83 -7.64 -16.09
CA PRO A 47 0.56 -6.82 -17.27
C PRO A 47 -0.90 -6.37 -17.37
N ASP A 48 -1.82 -7.00 -16.64
CA ASP A 48 -3.24 -6.69 -16.53
C ASP A 48 -3.60 -5.80 -15.33
N TYR A 49 -2.60 -5.36 -14.57
CA TYR A 49 -2.75 -4.42 -13.47
C TYR A 49 -2.20 -3.04 -13.83
N LYS A 50 -2.89 -2.01 -13.38
CA LYS A 50 -2.36 -0.66 -13.38
C LYS A 50 -1.60 -0.41 -12.08
N THR A 51 -0.41 0.17 -12.17
CA THR A 51 0.33 0.63 -10.99
C THR A 51 -0.13 2.04 -10.64
N LEU A 52 -0.61 2.23 -9.42
CA LEU A 52 -1.04 3.50 -8.87
C LEU A 52 -0.13 3.87 -7.70
N ILE A 53 0.56 5.01 -7.80
CA ILE A 53 1.43 5.52 -6.74
C ILE A 53 0.87 6.84 -6.23
N PHE A 54 0.43 6.86 -4.99
CA PHE A 54 0.07 8.08 -4.30
C PHE A 54 1.34 8.81 -3.86
N VAL A 55 1.48 10.06 -4.26
CA VAL A 55 2.68 10.86 -3.99
C VAL A 55 2.32 12.17 -3.30
N THR A 56 3.23 12.68 -2.49
CA THR A 56 3.13 14.03 -1.94
C THR A 56 4.05 14.98 -2.72
N PRO A 57 3.67 16.27 -2.90
CA PRO A 57 4.42 17.21 -3.76
C PRO A 57 5.90 17.35 -3.43
N ASN A 58 6.26 17.23 -2.15
CA ASN A 58 7.64 17.39 -1.68
C ASN A 58 8.61 16.29 -2.17
N ILE A 59 8.13 15.20 -2.77
CA ILE A 59 9.03 14.21 -3.40
C ILE A 59 9.76 14.80 -4.61
N TYR A 60 9.15 15.78 -5.29
CA TYR A 60 9.72 16.41 -6.49
C TYR A 60 10.88 17.37 -6.19
N GLU A 61 11.13 17.67 -4.92
CA GLU A 61 12.32 18.37 -4.49
C GLU A 61 13.60 17.56 -4.74
N ASN A 62 13.49 16.23 -4.78
CA ASN A 62 14.61 15.35 -5.07
C ASN A 62 14.76 15.15 -6.59
N PRO A 63 15.96 15.45 -7.17
CA PRO A 63 16.21 15.25 -8.59
C PRO A 63 15.94 13.83 -9.12
N LEU A 64 16.04 12.82 -8.27
CA LEU A 64 15.75 11.41 -8.60
C LEU A 64 14.27 11.17 -8.91
N SER A 65 13.37 12.09 -8.52
CA SER A 65 11.95 12.02 -8.88
C SER A 65 11.69 11.98 -10.38
N ARG A 66 12.65 12.43 -11.19
CA ARG A 66 12.59 12.34 -12.66
C ARG A 66 12.39 10.91 -13.18
N ILE A 67 12.71 9.92 -12.36
CA ILE A 67 12.51 8.51 -12.68
C ILE A 67 11.04 8.19 -12.95
N PHE A 68 10.10 8.84 -12.29
CA PHE A 68 8.67 8.64 -12.53
C PHE A 68 8.29 9.00 -13.97
N LYS A 69 8.86 10.08 -14.53
CA LYS A 69 8.61 10.51 -15.91
C LYS A 69 9.09 9.48 -16.93
N ILE A 70 10.15 8.72 -16.61
CA ILE A 70 10.70 7.69 -17.50
C ILE A 70 9.74 6.51 -17.60
N PHE A 71 9.04 6.21 -16.53
CA PHE A 71 8.12 5.07 -16.43
C PHE A 71 6.64 5.44 -16.61
N GLU A 72 6.34 6.74 -16.71
CA GLU A 72 4.97 7.22 -16.92
C GLU A 72 4.43 6.74 -18.26
N ASN A 73 3.36 5.96 -18.21
CA ASN A 73 2.68 5.39 -19.37
C ASN A 73 1.26 4.96 -18.95
N GLU A 74 0.53 4.31 -19.85
CA GLU A 74 -0.84 3.84 -19.57
C GLU A 74 -0.96 2.86 -18.38
N SER A 75 0.14 2.20 -18.00
CA SER A 75 0.16 1.25 -16.88
C SER A 75 0.61 1.86 -15.54
N LEU A 76 1.10 3.10 -15.53
CA LEU A 76 1.50 3.84 -14.32
C LEU A 76 0.70 5.13 -14.19
N GLU A 77 0.08 5.30 -13.04
CA GLU A 77 -0.56 6.54 -12.64
C GLU A 77 0.08 7.08 -11.36
N LEU A 78 0.39 8.37 -11.35
CA LEU A 78 0.78 9.12 -10.16
C LEU A 78 -0.41 9.95 -9.69
N ALA A 79 -0.89 9.67 -8.49
CA ALA A 79 -1.93 10.44 -7.83
C ALA A 79 -1.29 11.39 -6.81
N GLU A 80 -1.16 12.65 -7.17
CA GLU A 80 -0.63 13.67 -6.27
C GLU A 80 -1.70 14.08 -5.26
N ILE A 81 -1.34 14.04 -3.98
CA ILE A 81 -2.22 14.45 -2.90
C ILE A 81 -1.51 15.50 -2.05
N ASP A 82 -2.03 16.71 -2.12
CA ASP A 82 -1.57 17.84 -1.32
C ASP A 82 -2.43 17.97 -0.06
N PHE A 83 -1.89 17.50 1.06
CA PHE A 83 -2.48 17.71 2.37
C PHE A 83 -1.37 17.89 3.43
N LYS A 84 -1.74 18.55 4.53
CA LYS A 84 -0.82 18.68 5.66
C LYS A 84 -0.74 17.38 6.44
N TYR A 85 0.46 16.86 6.56
CA TYR A 85 0.77 15.68 7.36
C TYR A 85 2.02 15.95 8.20
N SER A 86 2.21 15.17 9.25
CA SER A 86 3.35 15.39 10.17
C SER A 86 4.44 14.34 10.01
N VAL A 87 4.10 13.08 9.94
CA VAL A 87 5.07 11.97 9.98
C VAL A 87 4.84 10.98 8.84
N THR A 88 4.05 9.95 9.10
CA THR A 88 3.89 8.78 8.22
C THR A 88 2.44 8.54 7.79
N GLU A 89 1.55 9.48 8.05
CA GLU A 89 0.13 9.42 7.67
C GLU A 89 -0.08 9.09 6.18
N PRO A 90 0.79 9.59 5.25
CA PRO A 90 0.65 9.23 3.84
C PRO A 90 0.74 7.73 3.54
N MET A 91 1.20 6.89 4.47
CA MET A 91 1.19 5.43 4.29
C MET A 91 -0.22 4.88 4.05
N VAL A 92 -1.26 5.53 4.61
CA VAL A 92 -2.67 5.14 4.42
C VAL A 92 -3.15 5.39 2.99
N LEU A 93 -2.50 6.27 2.23
CA LEU A 93 -2.90 6.59 0.85
C LEU A 93 -3.02 5.36 -0.05
N ARG A 94 -2.17 4.37 0.13
CA ARG A 94 -2.24 3.12 -0.63
C ARG A 94 -3.55 2.35 -0.42
N MET A 95 -4.35 2.70 0.60
CA MET A 95 -5.66 2.13 0.88
C MET A 95 -6.82 2.88 0.20
N VAL A 96 -6.57 4.01 -0.43
CA VAL A 96 -7.61 4.81 -1.12
C VAL A 96 -8.48 3.96 -2.06
N PRO A 97 -7.93 3.00 -2.85
CA PRO A 97 -8.74 2.16 -3.72
C PRO A 97 -9.81 1.31 -3.00
N LEU A 98 -9.74 1.19 -1.67
CA LEU A 98 -10.76 0.49 -0.88
C LEU A 98 -12.15 1.17 -1.00
N TRP A 99 -12.17 2.49 -1.17
CA TRP A 99 -13.40 3.29 -1.26
C TRP A 99 -13.76 3.67 -2.71
N GLU A 100 -12.90 3.34 -3.67
CA GLU A 100 -13.07 3.63 -5.08
C GLU A 100 -13.73 2.45 -5.84
N PRO A 101 -14.27 2.68 -7.05
CA PRO A 101 -14.88 1.64 -7.86
C PRO A 101 -13.86 0.69 -8.48
N THR A 102 -13.00 0.13 -7.65
CA THR A 102 -11.95 -0.83 -8.01
C THR A 102 -12.48 -2.26 -7.88
N ASP A 103 -12.14 -3.14 -8.82
CA ASP A 103 -12.53 -4.54 -8.74
C ASP A 103 -11.58 -5.32 -7.82
N ILE A 104 -10.26 -5.16 -8.04
CA ILE A 104 -9.22 -5.77 -7.21
C ILE A 104 -8.09 -4.77 -7.03
N PHE A 105 -7.57 -4.64 -5.81
CA PHE A 105 -6.30 -3.98 -5.60
C PHE A 105 -5.43 -4.74 -4.60
N HIS A 106 -4.12 -4.58 -4.77
CA HIS A 106 -3.11 -5.12 -3.91
C HIS A 106 -2.19 -4.00 -3.43
N THR A 107 -2.00 -3.90 -2.11
CA THR A 107 -1.12 -2.90 -1.50
C THR A 107 0.31 -3.39 -1.43
N ARG A 108 1.26 -2.51 -1.74
CA ARG A 108 2.67 -2.85 -1.77
C ARG A 108 3.54 -1.74 -1.16
N ASP A 109 4.71 -2.14 -0.69
CA ASP A 109 5.79 -1.21 -0.34
C ASP A 109 6.68 -0.96 -1.56
N LEU A 110 7.01 0.31 -1.83
CA LEU A 110 7.75 0.70 -3.01
C LEU A 110 9.26 0.36 -2.92
N ASP A 111 9.75 0.01 -1.75
CA ASP A 111 11.12 -0.46 -1.51
C ASP A 111 11.27 -1.98 -1.65
N SER A 112 10.21 -2.68 -2.01
CA SER A 112 10.18 -4.14 -2.14
C SER A 112 9.79 -4.56 -3.56
N VAL A 113 10.71 -5.19 -4.27
CA VAL A 113 10.46 -5.73 -5.61
C VAL A 113 9.53 -6.94 -5.49
N PRO A 114 8.45 -7.02 -6.29
CA PRO A 114 7.54 -8.16 -6.28
C PRO A 114 8.25 -9.48 -6.56
N THR A 115 7.83 -10.53 -5.87
CA THR A 115 8.38 -11.88 -6.02
C THR A 115 7.41 -12.81 -6.77
N GLU A 116 7.92 -13.94 -7.24
CA GLU A 116 7.08 -14.98 -7.85
C GLU A 116 6.05 -15.54 -6.85
N THR A 117 6.40 -15.63 -5.57
CA THR A 117 5.45 -16.04 -4.51
C THR A 117 4.27 -15.08 -4.43
N GLU A 118 4.52 -13.78 -4.44
CA GLU A 118 3.46 -12.77 -4.43
C GLU A 118 2.61 -12.82 -5.70
N TYR A 119 3.23 -13.04 -6.85
CA TYR A 119 2.51 -13.24 -8.11
C TYR A 119 1.54 -14.43 -8.03
N ARG A 120 2.01 -15.58 -7.58
CA ARG A 120 1.19 -16.79 -7.43
C ARG A 120 0.05 -16.57 -6.44
N TYR A 121 0.35 -15.96 -5.30
CA TYR A 121 -0.65 -15.58 -4.32
C TYR A 121 -1.75 -14.72 -4.95
N LEU A 122 -1.38 -13.64 -5.65
CA LEU A 122 -2.35 -12.71 -6.21
C LEU A 122 -3.26 -13.39 -7.25
N ARG A 123 -2.69 -14.27 -8.10
CA ARG A 123 -3.49 -15.06 -9.07
C ARG A 123 -4.44 -16.03 -8.38
N CYS A 124 -4.04 -16.66 -7.29
CA CYS A 124 -4.93 -17.50 -6.49
C CYS A 124 -6.02 -16.66 -5.80
N PHE A 125 -5.67 -15.50 -5.25
CA PHE A 125 -6.64 -14.58 -4.64
C PHE A 125 -7.69 -14.10 -5.65
N GLU A 126 -7.29 -13.72 -6.87
CA GLU A 126 -8.22 -13.34 -7.94
C GLU A 126 -9.30 -14.39 -8.19
N GLN A 127 -8.91 -15.66 -8.22
CA GLN A 127 -9.80 -16.81 -8.50
C GLN A 127 -10.60 -17.27 -7.30
N SER A 128 -10.24 -16.85 -6.10
CA SER A 128 -10.92 -17.23 -4.86
C SER A 128 -12.23 -16.47 -4.68
N SER A 129 -13.12 -16.98 -3.83
CA SER A 129 -14.30 -16.27 -3.33
C SER A 129 -13.98 -15.32 -2.16
N CYS A 130 -12.72 -15.22 -1.75
CA CYS A 130 -12.31 -14.34 -0.67
C CYS A 130 -12.29 -12.88 -1.13
N THR A 131 -12.76 -11.97 -0.28
CA THR A 131 -12.82 -10.54 -0.58
C THR A 131 -11.63 -9.76 -0.01
N ILE A 132 -10.96 -10.36 0.96
CA ILE A 132 -9.77 -9.82 1.64
C ILE A 132 -8.73 -10.93 1.72
N GLY A 133 -7.48 -10.59 1.51
CA GLY A 133 -6.39 -11.54 1.60
C GLY A 133 -5.08 -10.87 2.03
N THR A 134 -4.16 -11.67 2.56
CA THR A 134 -2.84 -11.20 2.97
C THR A 134 -1.79 -12.28 2.79
N ILE A 135 -0.58 -11.86 2.44
CA ILE A 135 0.60 -12.74 2.44
C ILE A 135 1.21 -12.71 3.83
N ARG A 136 1.34 -13.87 4.48
CA ARG A 136 1.81 -13.99 5.86
C ARG A 136 3.23 -14.54 6.02
N THR A 137 3.98 -14.59 4.96
CA THR A 137 5.36 -15.10 4.97
C THR A 137 6.37 -14.19 5.66
N HIS A 138 6.00 -12.93 5.93
CA HIS A 138 6.89 -11.97 6.58
C HIS A 138 6.95 -12.20 8.09
N GLN A 139 8.17 -12.16 8.67
CA GLN A 139 8.41 -12.42 10.10
C GLN A 139 7.60 -11.52 11.05
N ASN A 140 7.23 -10.31 10.64
CA ASN A 140 6.42 -9.40 11.45
C ASN A 140 5.00 -9.91 11.72
N HIS A 141 4.47 -10.81 10.90
CA HIS A 141 3.20 -11.47 11.16
C HIS A 141 3.24 -12.39 12.39
N TYR A 142 4.40 -12.99 12.65
CA TYR A 142 4.58 -13.94 13.74
C TYR A 142 5.01 -13.26 15.05
N GLY A 143 5.87 -12.23 14.97
CA GLY A 143 6.48 -11.62 16.15
C GLY A 143 5.61 -10.58 16.88
N ARG A 144 4.67 -9.92 16.19
CA ARG A 144 3.87 -8.82 16.73
C ARG A 144 2.37 -9.08 16.73
N GLY A 145 1.92 -10.28 16.38
CA GLY A 145 0.50 -10.57 16.23
C GLY A 145 -0.21 -9.76 15.12
N CYS A 146 0.57 -9.10 14.27
CA CYS A 146 0.04 -8.30 13.18
C CYS A 146 -0.50 -9.23 12.09
N ARG A 147 -1.82 -9.38 12.01
CA ARG A 147 -2.47 -10.30 11.08
C ARG A 147 -2.44 -9.81 9.64
N MET A 148 -2.41 -8.48 9.43
CA MET A 148 -2.34 -7.85 8.12
C MET A 148 -1.22 -6.81 8.09
N LEU A 149 -0.40 -6.82 7.05
CA LEU A 149 0.60 -5.78 6.79
C LEU A 149 0.11 -4.86 5.69
N GLY A 150 0.34 -3.56 5.88
CA GLY A 150 -0.07 -2.54 4.93
C GLY A 150 0.49 -2.73 3.52
N GLY A 151 1.66 -3.35 3.38
CA GLY A 151 2.31 -3.60 2.10
C GLY A 151 2.11 -5.00 1.50
N LEU A 152 1.25 -5.85 2.09
CA LEU A 152 1.05 -7.24 1.65
C LEU A 152 -0.42 -7.67 1.73
N SER A 153 -1.35 -6.76 1.46
CA SER A 153 -2.79 -7.03 1.56
C SER A 153 -3.49 -6.84 0.22
N SER A 154 -4.51 -7.66 -0.02
CA SER A 154 -5.32 -7.66 -1.24
C SER A 154 -6.79 -7.53 -0.92
N PHE A 155 -7.55 -6.86 -1.79
CA PHE A 155 -8.96 -6.55 -1.57
C PHE A 155 -9.75 -6.64 -2.88
N LYS A 156 -11.03 -7.03 -2.74
CA LYS A 156 -12.07 -6.88 -3.77
C LYS A 156 -13.10 -5.84 -3.28
N PRO A 157 -12.84 -4.53 -3.44
CA PRO A 157 -13.61 -3.48 -2.77
C PRO A 157 -15.10 -3.51 -3.02
N ARG A 158 -15.53 -3.91 -4.23
CA ARG A 158 -16.96 -3.97 -4.57
C ARG A 158 -17.71 -5.04 -3.80
N GLU A 159 -17.01 -6.07 -3.35
CA GLU A 159 -17.58 -7.18 -2.61
C GLU A 159 -17.55 -6.96 -1.09
N ILE A 160 -16.81 -5.95 -0.61
CA ILE A 160 -16.71 -5.61 0.82
C ILE A 160 -17.84 -4.65 1.18
N PRO A 161 -18.72 -4.99 2.16
CA PRO A 161 -19.77 -4.10 2.63
C PRO A 161 -19.24 -2.75 3.14
N ALA A 162 -19.98 -1.69 2.88
CA ALA A 162 -19.58 -0.34 3.30
C ALA A 162 -19.41 -0.24 4.83
N SER A 163 -20.21 -0.98 5.60
CA SER A 163 -20.11 -1.04 7.07
C SER A 163 -18.77 -1.60 7.55
N ILE A 164 -18.11 -2.43 6.75
CA ILE A 164 -16.82 -3.05 7.06
C ILE A 164 -15.65 -2.20 6.60
N LYS A 165 -15.79 -1.51 5.46
CA LYS A 165 -14.74 -0.59 4.99
C LYS A 165 -14.43 0.52 5.99
N GLY A 166 -15.36 0.78 6.90
CA GLY A 166 -15.22 1.85 7.88
C GLY A 166 -15.37 3.24 7.26
N PRO A 167 -14.96 4.28 7.99
CA PRO A 167 -15.03 5.65 7.52
C PRO A 167 -14.21 5.82 6.24
N SER A 168 -14.64 6.76 5.40
CA SER A 168 -13.88 7.11 4.20
C SER A 168 -12.45 7.53 4.56
N PHE A 169 -11.56 7.45 3.60
CA PHE A 169 -10.18 7.91 3.74
C PHE A 169 -10.11 9.32 4.38
N ILE A 170 -10.94 10.27 3.93
CA ILE A 170 -10.98 11.63 4.46
C ILE A 170 -11.40 11.65 5.93
N GLU A 171 -12.38 10.85 6.32
CA GLU A 171 -12.84 10.77 7.72
C GLU A 171 -11.82 10.09 8.62
N TYR A 172 -11.11 9.08 8.10
CA TYR A 172 -10.00 8.45 8.81
C TYR A 172 -8.89 9.46 9.11
N PHE A 173 -8.51 10.25 8.10
CA PHE A 173 -7.50 11.31 8.26
C PHE A 173 -7.93 12.39 9.27
N LYS A 174 -9.18 12.81 9.24
CA LYS A 174 -9.71 13.82 10.18
C LYS A 174 -9.63 13.39 11.65
N LYS A 175 -9.60 12.07 11.92
CA LYS A 175 -9.48 11.53 13.28
C LYS A 175 -8.07 11.60 13.86
N GLY A 176 -7.08 11.99 13.06
CA GLY A 176 -5.73 12.26 13.57
C GLY A 176 -4.93 11.03 14.01
N HIS A 177 -4.88 10.01 13.18
CA HIS A 177 -4.02 8.84 13.39
C HIS A 177 -2.60 9.14 12.90
N TYR A 178 -1.73 9.65 13.77
CA TYR A 178 -0.43 10.24 13.39
C TYR A 178 0.79 9.37 13.76
N GLN A 179 0.62 8.07 13.96
CA GLN A 179 1.74 7.22 14.33
C GLN A 179 2.18 6.30 13.18
N TYR A 180 3.42 5.84 13.26
CA TYR A 180 3.94 4.83 12.34
C TYR A 180 3.10 3.55 12.41
N GLY A 181 2.72 3.05 11.22
CA GLY A 181 1.84 1.88 11.11
C GLY A 181 0.35 2.20 11.14
N CYS A 182 -0.03 3.48 10.95
CA CYS A 182 -1.43 3.90 10.91
C CYS A 182 -2.27 3.16 9.86
N ASP A 183 -1.68 2.74 8.76
CA ASP A 183 -2.30 1.88 7.76
C ASP A 183 -2.57 0.47 8.28
N GLN A 184 -1.68 -0.08 9.10
CA GLN A 184 -1.90 -1.37 9.77
C GLN A 184 -2.98 -1.26 10.85
N ASP A 185 -3.01 -0.16 11.60
CA ASP A 185 -4.06 0.11 12.58
C ASP A 185 -5.43 0.22 11.90
N LEU A 186 -5.51 0.85 10.73
CA LEU A 186 -6.71 0.88 9.89
C LEU A 186 -7.17 -0.53 9.52
N LEU A 187 -6.26 -1.36 9.03
CA LEU A 187 -6.56 -2.74 8.62
C LEU A 187 -7.01 -3.59 9.80
N ILE A 188 -6.31 -3.49 10.92
CA ILE A 188 -6.65 -4.23 12.14
C ILE A 188 -8.02 -3.83 12.65
N SER A 189 -8.30 -2.54 12.78
CA SER A 189 -9.55 -2.05 13.34
C SER A 189 -10.77 -2.39 12.50
N ASN A 190 -10.62 -2.35 11.18
CA ASN A 190 -11.75 -2.54 10.27
C ASN A 190 -11.98 -4.00 9.86
N PHE A 191 -10.93 -4.81 9.76
CA PHE A 191 -11.03 -6.11 9.13
C PHE A 191 -10.77 -7.30 10.04
N THR A 192 -9.86 -7.21 11.03
CA THR A 192 -9.44 -8.42 11.77
C THR A 192 -10.50 -9.06 12.65
N ASN A 193 -11.57 -8.34 12.98
CA ASN A 193 -12.68 -8.81 13.81
C ASN A 193 -13.98 -9.03 13.03
N THR A 194 -13.92 -9.03 11.69
CA THR A 194 -15.09 -9.19 10.85
C THR A 194 -15.25 -10.66 10.43
N PRO A 195 -16.50 -11.16 10.20
CA PRO A 195 -16.72 -12.50 9.67
C PRO A 195 -16.06 -12.72 8.31
N GLU A 196 -15.94 -11.66 7.51
CA GLU A 196 -15.29 -11.67 6.22
C GLU A 196 -13.80 -11.97 6.33
N TYR A 197 -13.14 -11.43 7.37
CA TYR A 197 -11.73 -11.72 7.63
C TYR A 197 -11.50 -13.17 8.07
N THR A 198 -12.43 -13.82 8.74
CA THR A 198 -12.29 -15.22 9.15
C THR A 198 -12.39 -16.21 7.99
N LYS A 199 -12.88 -15.76 6.84
CA LYS A 199 -12.94 -16.52 5.57
C LYS A 199 -11.78 -16.21 4.65
N ASP A 200 -10.77 -15.50 5.13
CA ASP A 200 -9.73 -14.92 4.30
C ASP A 200 -8.77 -15.94 3.72
N PHE A 201 -8.23 -15.53 2.59
CA PHE A 201 -7.17 -16.22 1.90
C PHE A 201 -5.83 -15.90 2.57
N PHE A 202 -5.33 -16.84 3.36
CA PHE A 202 -3.97 -16.81 3.89
C PHE A 202 -3.07 -17.67 3.00
N TYR A 203 -1.99 -17.07 2.54
CA TYR A 203 -0.93 -17.78 1.86
C TYR A 203 0.26 -17.85 2.83
N ASP A 204 0.50 -19.05 3.36
CA ASP A 204 1.63 -19.38 4.22
C ASP A 204 2.81 -19.90 3.40
#